data_e1e6ebbe9b6872e656e5c7e448ed37e6
#
_entry.id   e1e6ebbe9b6872e656e5c7e448ed37e6
#
_cell.length_a   1.000
_cell.length_b   1.000
_cell.length_c   1.000
_cell.angle_alpha   90.00
_cell.angle_beta   90.00
_cell.angle_gamma   90.00
#
_symmetry.space_group_name_H-M   'P 1'
#
loop_
_entity.id
_entity.type
_entity.pdbx_description
1 polymer ?
#
loop_
_entity_poly.entity_id
_entity_poly.type
_entity_poly.pdbx_seq_one_letter_code
_entity_poly.pdbx_strand_id
1 'polypeptide(L)'
;MKNILFFISSNGYGHYDRCKTIASYLTNDFNVTLFSKNYQIEKLKPLEKCNHSILYKDTIRWDKNIALNSIRFNEYIEGLKEKANLLKNYDIVISDNIVGILKYRPDAILSGS
;
A
#
# COMPACT_ATOMS: atom_id res chain seq x y z
N MET A 1 -6.69 20.34 0.68
CA MET A 1 -7.27 19.00 0.51
C MET A 1 -6.56 18.01 1.43
N LYS A 2 -7.30 17.06 1.96
CA LYS A 2 -6.70 16.00 2.76
C LYS A 2 -5.89 15.04 1.90
N ASN A 3 -4.85 14.48 2.49
CA ASN A 3 -3.96 13.53 1.83
C ASN A 3 -4.35 12.10 2.16
N ILE A 4 -4.57 11.31 1.13
CA ILE A 4 -4.90 9.88 1.25
C ILE A 4 -3.76 9.05 0.67
N LEU A 5 -3.35 8.03 1.40
CA LEU A 5 -2.41 7.03 0.91
C LEU A 5 -3.11 5.70 0.72
N PHE A 6 -2.98 5.12 -0.47
CA PHE A 6 -3.28 3.71 -0.71
C PHE A 6 -1.98 2.92 -0.58
N PHE A 7 -1.89 2.11 0.46
CA PHE A 7 -0.76 1.23 0.68
C PHE A 7 -1.10 -0.14 0.09
N ILE A 8 -0.54 -0.44 -1.08
CA ILE A 8 -1.03 -1.51 -1.94
C ILE A 8 -0.19 -2.77 -1.82
N SER A 9 -0.87 -3.91 -1.69
CA SER A 9 -0.21 -5.21 -1.69
C SER A 9 0.61 -5.40 -2.96
N SER A 10 1.83 -5.93 -2.79
CA SER A 10 2.74 -6.19 -3.90
C SER A 10 2.48 -7.53 -4.61
N ASN A 11 1.42 -8.25 -4.23
CA ASN A 11 1.10 -9.54 -4.82
C ASN A 11 0.24 -9.39 -6.07
N GLY A 12 0.88 -9.47 -7.25
CA GLY A 12 0.17 -9.42 -8.52
C GLY A 12 -0.33 -8.04 -8.90
N TYR A 13 -1.23 -8.00 -9.88
CA TYR A 13 -1.72 -6.75 -10.46
C TYR A 13 -3.12 -6.36 -9.99
N GLY A 14 -3.90 -7.32 -9.52
CA GLY A 14 -5.30 -7.08 -9.14
C GLY A 14 -5.46 -6.07 -8.01
N HIS A 15 -4.56 -6.10 -7.05
CA HIS A 15 -4.60 -5.16 -5.93
C HIS A 15 -4.38 -3.72 -6.41
N TYR A 16 -3.39 -3.52 -7.28
CA TYR A 16 -3.12 -2.20 -7.83
C TYR A 16 -4.28 -1.70 -8.68
N ASP A 17 -4.81 -2.56 -9.55
CA ASP A 17 -5.92 -2.20 -10.43
C ASP A 17 -7.16 -1.78 -9.65
N ARG A 18 -7.49 -2.53 -8.60
CA ARG A 18 -8.62 -2.21 -7.73
C ARG A 18 -8.42 -0.86 -7.01
N CYS A 19 -7.24 -0.65 -6.43
CA CYS A 19 -6.94 0.61 -5.75
C CYS A 19 -6.94 1.79 -6.71
N LYS A 20 -6.41 1.62 -7.90
CA LYS A 20 -6.42 2.63 -8.94
C LYS A 20 -7.85 3.03 -9.32
N THR A 21 -8.73 2.04 -9.46
CA THR A 21 -10.14 2.30 -9.76
C THR A 21 -10.82 3.09 -8.65
N ILE A 22 -10.62 2.67 -7.40
CA ILE A 22 -11.18 3.39 -6.25
C ILE A 22 -10.62 4.82 -6.18
N ALA A 23 -9.32 4.95 -6.34
CA ALA A 23 -8.66 6.25 -6.28
C ALA A 23 -9.20 7.22 -7.33
N SER A 24 -9.58 6.73 -8.50
CA SER A 24 -10.11 7.58 -9.57
C SER A 24 -11.36 8.37 -9.16
N TYR A 25 -12.13 7.85 -8.20
CA TYR A 25 -13.30 8.53 -7.67
C TYR A 25 -12.99 9.55 -6.59
N LEU A 26 -11.76 9.57 -6.09
CA LEU A 26 -11.36 10.40 -4.96
C LEU A 26 -10.48 11.58 -5.36
N THR A 27 -9.94 11.59 -6.56
CA THR A 27 -8.93 12.58 -6.98
C THR A 27 -9.44 14.01 -7.06
N ASN A 28 -10.75 14.22 -7.15
CA ASN A 28 -11.31 15.58 -7.17
C ASN A 28 -11.39 16.20 -5.77
N ASP A 29 -11.53 15.37 -4.74
CA ASP A 29 -11.77 15.82 -3.37
C ASP A 29 -10.56 15.63 -2.45
N PHE A 30 -9.61 14.80 -2.86
CA PHE A 30 -8.46 14.43 -2.05
C PHE A 30 -7.19 14.44 -2.88
N ASN A 31 -6.09 14.68 -2.19
CA ASN A 31 -4.77 14.50 -2.77
C ASN A 31 -4.37 13.03 -2.56
N VAL A 32 -4.41 12.24 -3.61
CA VAL A 32 -4.27 10.78 -3.52
C VAL A 32 -2.87 10.34 -3.93
N THR A 33 -2.27 9.47 -3.12
CA THR A 33 -1.00 8.82 -3.44
C THR A 33 -1.22 7.30 -3.47
N LEU A 34 -0.75 6.67 -4.54
CA LEU A 34 -0.73 5.21 -4.67
C LEU A 34 0.68 4.73 -4.39
N PHE A 35 0.82 3.96 -3.33
CA PHE A 35 2.10 3.41 -2.91
C PHE A 35 2.15 1.94 -3.29
N SER A 36 2.86 1.65 -4.37
CA SER A 36 2.85 0.34 -5.01
C SER A 36 4.24 -0.02 -5.53
N LYS A 37 4.38 -1.21 -6.06
CA LYS A 37 5.63 -1.63 -6.67
C LYS A 37 5.74 -1.17 -8.11
N ASN A 38 6.97 -1.00 -8.52
CA ASN A 38 7.31 -0.52 -9.85
C ASN A 38 6.69 -1.37 -10.96
N TYR A 39 6.75 -2.70 -10.82
CA TYR A 39 6.20 -3.57 -11.86
C TYR A 39 4.69 -3.41 -12.05
N GLN A 40 3.97 -3.07 -10.97
CA GLN A 40 2.53 -2.84 -11.05
C GLN A 40 2.23 -1.58 -11.87
N ILE A 41 2.96 -0.52 -11.61
CA ILE A 41 2.81 0.75 -12.31
C ILE A 41 3.16 0.61 -13.78
N GLU A 42 4.24 -0.10 -14.09
CA GLU A 42 4.68 -0.33 -15.47
C GLU A 42 3.65 -1.09 -16.30
N LYS A 43 3.02 -2.10 -15.69
CA LYS A 43 2.04 -2.94 -16.38
C LYS A 43 0.71 -2.24 -16.59
N LEU A 44 0.19 -1.61 -15.53
CA LEU A 44 -1.18 -1.10 -15.51
C LEU A 44 -1.29 0.40 -15.75
N LYS A 45 -0.17 1.07 -15.93
CA LYS A 45 -0.06 2.51 -16.13
C LYS A 45 -0.54 3.34 -14.94
N PRO A 46 0.07 4.50 -14.70
CA PRO A 46 -0.35 5.37 -13.61
C PRO A 46 -1.67 6.08 -13.90
N LEU A 47 -2.35 6.45 -12.84
CA LEU A 47 -3.49 7.34 -12.91
C LEU A 47 -2.98 8.79 -12.91
N GLU A 48 -3.34 9.58 -13.93
CA GLU A 48 -2.75 10.90 -14.17
C GLU A 48 -2.87 11.88 -13.00
N LYS A 49 -3.96 11.83 -12.28
CA LYS A 49 -4.24 12.76 -11.18
C LYS A 49 -3.73 12.29 -9.82
N CYS A 50 -3.01 11.19 -9.78
CA CYS A 50 -2.47 10.64 -8.54
C CYS A 50 -0.96 10.79 -8.48
N ASN A 51 -0.44 10.95 -7.28
CA ASN A 51 0.98 10.76 -7.01
C ASN A 51 1.27 9.26 -6.91
N HIS A 52 2.41 8.85 -7.44
CA HIS A 52 2.83 7.45 -7.38
C HIS A 52 4.18 7.35 -6.68
N SER A 53 4.29 6.38 -5.77
CA SER A 53 5.53 6.12 -5.07
C SER A 53 5.87 4.65 -5.17
N ILE A 54 7.14 4.35 -5.28
CA ILE A 54 7.63 2.97 -5.25
C ILE A 54 7.58 2.47 -3.82
N LEU A 55 6.95 1.34 -3.62
CA LEU A 55 6.71 0.81 -2.30
C LEU A 55 8.00 0.59 -1.52
N TYR A 56 8.85 -0.25 -1.99
CA TYR A 56 10.18 -0.48 -1.48
C TYR A 56 10.89 -1.44 -2.42
N LYS A 57 12.19 -1.39 -2.32
CA LYS A 57 13.05 -2.03 -3.31
C LYS A 57 12.91 -3.53 -3.30
N ASP A 58 12.94 -4.11 -2.13
CA ASP A 58 12.85 -5.55 -2.00
C ASP A 58 11.69 -5.92 -1.15
N THR A 59 10.87 -6.69 -1.71
CA THR A 59 9.73 -7.09 -1.01
C THR A 59 9.76 -8.53 -0.71
N ILE A 60 9.66 -8.76 0.51
CA ILE A 60 9.21 -10.04 0.95
C ILE A 60 7.74 -10.07 0.62
N ARG A 61 7.40 -10.80 -0.40
CA ARG A 61 6.01 -11.00 -0.75
C ARG A 61 5.32 -11.73 0.40
N TRP A 62 4.26 -11.14 0.87
CA TRP A 62 3.37 -11.89 1.73
C TRP A 62 2.68 -12.93 0.88
N ASP A 63 2.82 -14.19 1.24
CA ASP A 63 2.08 -15.26 0.61
C ASP A 63 1.52 -16.19 1.68
N LYS A 64 0.59 -17.03 1.30
CA LYS A 64 -0.09 -17.95 2.22
C LYS A 64 0.83 -18.98 2.88
N ASN A 65 2.03 -19.12 2.38
CA ASN A 65 2.99 -20.09 2.90
C ASN A 65 3.90 -19.48 3.98
N ILE A 66 3.79 -18.18 4.22
CA ILE A 66 4.56 -17.53 5.26
C ILE A 66 3.87 -17.76 6.59
N ALA A 67 4.48 -18.56 7.44
CA ALA A 67 3.97 -18.78 8.79
C ALA A 67 4.16 -17.51 9.64
N LEU A 68 3.22 -17.26 10.55
CA LEU A 68 3.24 -16.06 11.38
C LEU A 68 4.51 -15.90 12.23
N ASN A 69 5.12 -17.01 12.61
CA ASN A 69 6.33 -17.00 13.44
C ASN A 69 7.60 -17.22 12.62
N SER A 70 7.51 -17.15 11.30
CA SER A 70 8.67 -17.39 10.46
C SER A 70 9.59 -16.17 10.42
N ILE A 71 10.83 -16.41 10.03
CA ILE A 71 11.79 -15.33 9.79
C ILE A 71 11.25 -14.38 8.73
N ARG A 72 10.59 -14.90 7.69
CA ARG A 72 10.02 -14.07 6.62
C ARG A 72 8.91 -13.15 7.12
N PHE A 73 8.11 -13.62 8.06
CA PHE A 73 7.09 -12.77 8.65
C PHE A 73 7.73 -11.61 9.43
N ASN A 74 8.76 -11.92 10.21
CA ASN A 74 9.47 -10.89 10.98
C ASN A 74 10.15 -9.87 10.06
N GLU A 75 10.76 -10.32 8.98
CA GLU A 75 11.35 -9.43 7.98
C GLU A 75 10.30 -8.53 7.33
N TYR A 76 9.12 -9.08 7.05
CA TYR A 76 8.00 -8.32 6.51
C TYR A 76 7.58 -7.20 7.48
N ILE A 77 7.44 -7.52 8.76
CA ILE A 77 7.06 -6.53 9.78
C ILE A 77 8.15 -5.46 9.92
N GLU A 78 9.42 -5.84 9.93
CA GLU A 78 10.53 -4.87 9.99
C GLU A 78 10.55 -3.96 8.76
N GLY A 79 10.26 -4.50 7.59
CA GLY A 79 10.15 -3.71 6.37
C GLY A 79 9.04 -2.67 6.45
N LEU A 80 7.92 -3.00 7.10
CA LEU A 80 6.84 -2.05 7.34
C LEU A 80 7.24 -0.96 8.34
N LYS A 81 8.07 -1.31 9.32
CA LYS A 81 8.56 -0.35 10.31
C LYS A 81 9.30 0.81 9.66
N GLU A 82 10.08 0.53 8.63
CA GLU A 82 10.81 1.56 7.89
C GLU A 82 9.88 2.58 7.22
N LYS A 83 8.63 2.20 7.00
CA LYS A 83 7.63 3.06 6.36
C LYS A 83 6.75 3.81 7.37
N ALA A 84 6.94 3.57 8.66
CA ALA A 84 6.10 4.18 9.69
C ALA A 84 6.09 5.71 9.62
N ASN A 85 7.25 6.31 9.35
CA ASN A 85 7.33 7.77 9.23
C ASN A 85 6.59 8.30 8.00
N LEU A 86 6.64 7.56 6.90
CA LEU A 86 5.89 7.91 5.70
C LEU A 86 4.39 7.97 5.99
N LEU A 87 3.89 7.00 6.75
CA LEU A 87 2.45 6.90 7.04
C LEU A 87 1.92 8.10 7.80
N LYS A 88 2.77 8.78 8.57
CA LYS A 88 2.38 9.96 9.36
C LYS A 88 2.05 11.17 8.50
N ASN A 89 2.49 11.19 7.26
CA ASN A 89 2.29 12.32 6.36
C ASN A 89 0.90 12.34 5.73
N TYR A 90 0.08 11.34 6.00
CA TYR A 90 -1.23 11.20 5.38
C TYR A 90 -2.34 11.29 6.41
N ASP A 91 -3.41 11.99 6.04
CA ASP A 91 -4.60 12.11 6.88
C ASP A 91 -5.36 10.80 6.96
N ILE A 92 -5.41 10.08 5.85
CA ILE A 92 -6.11 8.80 5.73
C ILE A 92 -5.17 7.80 5.07
N VAL A 93 -5.07 6.60 5.66
CA VAL A 93 -4.32 5.50 5.07
C VAL A 93 -5.28 4.35 4.80
N ILE A 94 -5.29 3.89 3.57
CA ILE A 94 -6.06 2.72 3.15
C ILE A 94 -5.04 1.63 2.81
N SER A 95 -5.08 0.53 3.56
CA SER A 95 -4.18 -0.58 3.32
C SER A 95 -4.90 -1.70 2.58
N ASP A 96 -4.42 -2.05 1.41
CA ASP A 96 -4.98 -3.14 0.63
C ASP A 96 -4.29 -4.45 1.02
N ASN A 97 -4.97 -5.22 1.85
CA ASN A 97 -4.55 -6.54 2.33
C ASN A 97 -3.26 -6.58 3.17
N ILE A 98 -2.74 -5.45 3.60
CA ILE A 98 -1.53 -5.42 4.42
C ILE A 98 -1.91 -5.15 5.86
N VAL A 99 -2.24 -6.21 6.59
CA VAL A 99 -2.75 -6.12 7.96
C VAL A 99 -1.68 -5.60 8.93
N GLY A 100 -0.42 -5.93 8.69
CA GLY A 100 0.69 -5.50 9.55
C GLY A 100 0.84 -4.00 9.69
N ILE A 101 0.26 -3.22 8.77
CA ILE A 101 0.32 -1.78 8.83
C ILE A 101 -0.39 -1.21 10.07
N LEU A 102 -1.34 -1.94 10.62
CA LEU A 102 -2.07 -1.52 11.82
C LEU A 102 -1.17 -1.34 13.03
N LYS A 103 -0.02 -1.99 13.04
CA LYS A 103 0.97 -1.82 14.11
C LYS A 103 1.51 -0.39 14.12
N TYR A 104 1.62 0.24 12.95
CA TYR A 104 2.22 1.56 12.78
C TYR A 104 1.21 2.64 12.49
N ARG A 105 0.03 2.27 12.04
CA ARG A 105 -1.08 3.18 11.76
C ARG A 105 -2.38 2.50 12.16
N PRO A 106 -2.74 2.53 13.48
CA PRO A 106 -3.91 1.79 13.99
C PRO A 106 -5.25 2.21 13.37
N ASP A 107 -5.34 3.45 12.90
CA ASP A 107 -6.55 3.98 12.29
C ASP A 107 -6.64 3.74 10.77
N ALA A 108 -5.72 2.96 10.21
CA ALA A 108 -5.76 2.63 8.78
C ALA A 108 -7.02 1.84 8.44
N ILE A 109 -7.57 2.14 7.27
CA ILE A 109 -8.72 1.43 6.74
C ILE A 109 -8.20 0.21 5.98
N LEU A 110 -8.67 -0.98 6.35
CA LEU A 110 -8.30 -2.19 5.63
C LEU A 110 -9.26 -2.42 4.48
N SER A 111 -8.69 -2.68 3.31
CA SER A 111 -9.41 -2.99 2.09
C SER A 111 -8.93 -4.33 1.57
N GLY A 112 -9.81 -5.02 0.84
CA GLY A 112 -9.43 -6.25 0.18
C GLY A 112 -10.28 -7.43 0.64
N SER A 113 -9.97 -8.56 0.07
CA SER A 113 -10.69 -9.81 0.35
C SER A 113 -9.86 -10.75 1.19
#